data_2bafcbcb8b74e10bd30ff20db79baf96
#
_entry.id   2bafcbcb8b74e10bd30ff20db79baf96
#
_cell.length_a   1.000
_cell.length_b   1.000
_cell.length_c   1.000
_cell.angle_alpha   90.00
_cell.angle_beta   90.00
_cell.angle_gamma   90.00
#
_symmetry.space_group_name_H-M   'P 1'
#
loop_
_entity.id
_entity.type
_entity.pdbx_description
1 polymer ?
#
loop_
_entity_poly.entity_id
_entity_poly.type
_entity_poly.pdbx_seq_one_letter_code
_entity_poly.pdbx_strand_id
1 'polypeptide(L)'
;MKKPSYLELATSFFKINMVTFGGGYAIMPIIKKTYVDEKFYLTENDMLDIIALAQSIPGAMAINTSMLVGYKLRGVMGALVSLIGAFLPPLLVISVVYVFYELFQTNLLIQSILSGMRGAVSAVMIYSAFNMFKSLLKTNRVFSLTLMILAFLIGWFTNISVGYIMLVAGIIGFLYFGYIRNWVEL
;
A
#
# COMPACT_ATOMS: atom_id res chain seq x y z
N MET A 1 17.55 -21.29 -8.55
CA MET A 1 16.90 -20.75 -7.34
C MET A 1 15.92 -21.76 -6.78
N LYS A 2 15.97 -22.05 -5.48
CA LYS A 2 14.98 -22.91 -4.81
C LYS A 2 13.61 -22.23 -4.83
N LYS A 3 12.57 -22.91 -5.33
CA LYS A 3 11.22 -22.36 -5.32
C LYS A 3 10.57 -22.64 -3.96
N PRO A 4 10.01 -21.66 -3.27
CA PRO A 4 9.33 -21.88 -1.98
C PRO A 4 8.12 -22.80 -2.14
N SER A 5 7.76 -23.54 -1.08
CA SER A 5 6.49 -24.26 -1.05
C SER A 5 5.30 -23.28 -1.05
N TYR A 6 4.13 -23.72 -1.54
CA TYR A 6 2.91 -22.92 -1.46
C TYR A 6 2.53 -22.58 -0.02
N LEU A 7 2.68 -23.54 0.89
CA LEU A 7 2.44 -23.34 2.32
C LEU A 7 3.42 -22.30 2.91
N GLU A 8 4.67 -22.35 2.50
CA GLU A 8 5.68 -21.38 2.92
C GLU A 8 5.34 -19.96 2.45
N LEU A 9 4.87 -19.80 1.21
CA LEU A 9 4.39 -18.52 0.70
C LEU A 9 3.22 -17.98 1.52
N ALA A 10 2.19 -18.80 1.74
CA ALA A 10 1.01 -18.42 2.51
C ALA A 10 1.38 -17.99 3.94
N THR A 11 2.13 -18.84 4.65
CA THR A 11 2.52 -18.57 6.05
C THR A 11 3.47 -17.39 6.18
N SER A 12 4.37 -17.19 5.22
CA SER A 12 5.29 -16.05 5.19
C SER A 12 4.51 -14.73 5.05
N PHE A 13 3.61 -14.64 4.06
CA PHE A 13 2.80 -13.43 3.87
C PHE A 13 1.78 -13.22 4.99
N PHE A 14 1.24 -14.30 5.55
CA PHE A 14 0.41 -14.21 6.75
C PHE A 14 1.16 -13.56 7.91
N LYS A 15 2.35 -14.04 8.24
CA LYS A 15 3.18 -13.47 9.32
C LYS A 15 3.56 -12.03 9.05
N ILE A 16 4.02 -11.72 7.82
CA ILE A 16 4.41 -10.36 7.44
C ILE A 16 3.24 -9.39 7.60
N ASN A 17 2.05 -9.75 7.08
CA ASN A 17 0.88 -8.86 7.16
C ASN A 17 0.27 -8.79 8.56
N MET A 18 0.46 -9.80 9.40
CA MET A 18 -0.01 -9.79 10.80
C MET A 18 0.80 -8.82 11.67
N VAL A 19 2.09 -8.67 11.41
CA VAL A 19 3.01 -7.87 12.26
C VAL A 19 3.24 -6.48 11.69
N THR A 20 2.96 -6.25 10.40
CA THR A 20 3.27 -4.98 9.76
C THR A 20 2.11 -4.00 9.88
N PHE A 21 2.32 -2.94 10.64
CA PHE A 21 1.42 -1.79 10.75
C PHE A 21 2.04 -0.56 10.06
N GLY A 22 1.20 0.35 9.53
CA GLY A 22 1.67 1.63 9.01
C GLY A 22 1.56 1.84 7.51
N GLY A 23 0.81 0.98 6.81
CA GLY A 23 0.46 1.17 5.40
C GLY A 23 1.42 0.51 4.41
N GLY A 24 1.08 0.60 3.10
CA GLY A 24 1.70 -0.18 2.03
C GLY A 24 3.21 -0.04 1.89
N TYR A 25 3.78 1.13 2.21
CA TYR A 25 5.24 1.32 2.13
C TYR A 25 6.02 0.68 3.26
N ALA A 26 5.43 0.53 4.45
CA ALA A 26 6.11 -0.06 5.61
C ALA A 26 6.39 -1.56 5.43
N ILE A 27 5.60 -2.24 4.59
CA ILE A 27 5.77 -3.68 4.34
C ILE A 27 6.92 -3.99 3.38
N MET A 28 7.30 -3.05 2.51
CA MET A 28 8.31 -3.27 1.47
C MET A 28 9.68 -3.68 2.01
N PRO A 29 10.25 -2.98 3.01
CA PRO A 29 11.52 -3.39 3.61
C PRO A 29 11.47 -4.79 4.21
N ILE A 30 10.31 -5.18 4.78
CA ILE A 30 10.14 -6.50 5.40
C ILE A 30 10.09 -7.59 4.34
N ILE A 31 9.35 -7.37 3.24
CA ILE A 31 9.30 -8.32 2.11
C ILE A 31 10.70 -8.44 1.47
N LYS A 32 11.38 -7.30 1.23
CA LYS A 32 12.75 -7.30 0.70
C LYS A 32 13.67 -8.12 1.62
N LYS A 33 13.70 -7.80 2.90
CA LYS A 33 14.51 -8.53 3.88
C LYS A 33 14.23 -10.03 3.85
N THR A 34 12.96 -10.43 3.85
CA THR A 34 12.57 -11.85 3.89
C THR A 34 12.92 -12.59 2.59
N TYR A 35 12.61 -12.01 1.42
CA TYR A 35 12.70 -12.73 0.15
C TYR A 35 14.01 -12.51 -0.62
N VAL A 36 14.70 -11.39 -0.38
CA VAL A 36 15.99 -11.07 -0.99
C VAL A 36 17.12 -11.43 -0.04
N ASP A 37 17.13 -10.86 1.19
CA ASP A 37 18.29 -10.92 2.08
C ASP A 37 18.37 -12.23 2.88
N GLU A 38 17.22 -12.78 3.35
CA GLU A 38 17.21 -13.97 4.19
C GLU A 38 17.03 -15.28 3.40
N LYS A 39 16.05 -15.31 2.49
CA LYS A 39 15.68 -16.53 1.76
C LYS A 39 16.32 -16.64 0.39
N PHE A 40 16.87 -15.57 -0.16
CA PHE A 40 17.51 -15.53 -1.48
C PHE A 40 16.64 -16.08 -2.62
N TYR A 41 15.32 -15.87 -2.53
CA TYR A 41 14.37 -16.30 -3.56
C TYR A 41 14.24 -15.30 -4.69
N LEU A 42 14.52 -14.02 -4.42
CA LEU A 42 14.47 -12.91 -5.38
C LEU A 42 15.80 -12.17 -5.38
N THR A 43 16.12 -11.57 -6.52
CA THR A 43 17.22 -10.60 -6.62
C THR A 43 16.72 -9.21 -6.19
N GLU A 44 17.65 -8.29 -5.95
CA GLU A 44 17.33 -6.90 -5.64
C GLU A 44 16.57 -6.24 -6.81
N ASN A 45 16.99 -6.51 -8.05
CA ASN A 45 16.33 -6.00 -9.25
C ASN A 45 14.90 -6.55 -9.39
N ASP A 46 14.69 -7.86 -9.14
CA ASP A 46 13.34 -8.43 -9.14
C ASP A 46 12.43 -7.71 -8.14
N MET A 47 12.96 -7.38 -6.96
CA MET A 47 12.18 -6.69 -5.94
C MET A 47 11.85 -5.25 -6.34
N LEU A 48 12.77 -4.53 -6.97
CA LEU A 48 12.53 -3.18 -7.50
C LEU A 48 11.45 -3.18 -8.57
N ASP A 49 11.49 -4.13 -9.51
CA ASP A 49 10.47 -4.28 -10.56
C ASP A 49 9.09 -4.57 -9.95
N ILE A 50 9.04 -5.49 -8.97
CA ILE A 50 7.79 -5.83 -8.26
C ILE A 50 7.22 -4.60 -7.55
N ILE A 51 8.06 -3.80 -6.88
CA ILE A 51 7.62 -2.58 -6.20
C ILE A 51 7.04 -1.58 -7.20
N ALA A 52 7.72 -1.36 -8.33
CA ALA A 52 7.27 -0.44 -9.37
C ALA A 52 5.91 -0.88 -9.95
N LEU A 53 5.75 -2.17 -10.24
CA LEU A 53 4.48 -2.73 -10.72
C LEU A 53 3.38 -2.64 -9.67
N ALA A 54 3.68 -2.97 -8.41
CA ALA A 54 2.70 -2.92 -7.32
C ALA A 54 2.15 -1.51 -7.07
N GLN A 55 2.98 -0.48 -7.30
CA GLN A 55 2.58 0.92 -7.22
C GLN A 55 1.68 1.36 -8.37
N SER A 56 1.82 0.73 -9.53
CA SER A 56 1.02 1.05 -10.72
C SER A 56 -0.38 0.40 -10.68
N ILE A 57 -0.57 -0.64 -9.87
CA ILE A 57 -1.85 -1.34 -9.73
C ILE A 57 -2.70 -0.65 -8.65
N PRO A 58 -3.94 -0.22 -8.95
CA PRO A 58 -4.82 0.35 -7.94
C PRO A 58 -5.16 -0.68 -6.86
N GLY A 59 -5.12 -0.26 -5.59
CA GLY A 59 -5.43 -1.12 -4.44
C GLY A 59 -4.41 -1.05 -3.32
N ALA A 60 -4.51 -1.98 -2.37
CA ALA A 60 -3.59 -2.06 -1.25
C ALA A 60 -2.21 -2.56 -1.69
N MET A 61 -1.21 -1.68 -1.62
CA MET A 61 0.15 -1.97 -2.08
C MET A 61 0.74 -3.25 -1.44
N ALA A 62 0.44 -3.50 -0.16
CA ALA A 62 0.86 -4.72 0.53
C ALA A 62 0.32 -5.99 -0.15
N ILE A 63 -0.95 -5.97 -0.54
CA ILE A 63 -1.63 -7.08 -1.23
C ILE A 63 -1.07 -7.25 -2.63
N ASN A 64 -0.95 -6.14 -3.39
CA ASN A 64 -0.39 -6.16 -4.75
C ASN A 64 1.03 -6.73 -4.76
N THR A 65 1.88 -6.28 -3.83
CA THR A 65 3.26 -6.78 -3.73
C THR A 65 3.30 -8.25 -3.36
N SER A 66 2.49 -8.68 -2.38
CA SER A 66 2.42 -10.10 -1.99
C SER A 66 2.01 -10.99 -3.16
N MET A 67 1.01 -10.54 -3.93
CA MET A 67 0.54 -11.24 -5.13
C MET A 67 1.63 -11.32 -6.21
N LEU A 68 2.32 -10.21 -6.50
CA LEU A 68 3.37 -10.17 -7.52
C LEU A 68 4.59 -11.00 -7.14
N VAL A 69 5.01 -10.98 -5.88
CA VAL A 69 6.06 -11.87 -5.37
C VAL A 69 5.67 -13.33 -5.54
N GLY A 70 4.45 -13.70 -5.16
CA GLY A 70 3.92 -15.03 -5.36
C GLY A 70 3.89 -15.45 -6.82
N TYR A 71 3.47 -14.54 -7.70
CA TYR A 71 3.47 -14.76 -9.15
C TYR A 71 4.88 -14.99 -9.70
N LYS A 72 5.84 -14.16 -9.32
CA LYS A 72 7.24 -14.28 -9.77
C LYS A 72 7.85 -15.63 -9.36
N LEU A 73 7.53 -16.12 -8.16
CA LEU A 73 8.13 -17.32 -7.60
C LEU A 73 7.44 -18.61 -8.06
N ARG A 74 6.12 -18.63 -8.21
CA ARG A 74 5.31 -19.83 -8.45
C ARG A 74 4.17 -19.64 -9.47
N GLY A 75 4.19 -18.57 -10.26
CA GLY A 75 3.15 -18.27 -11.26
C GLY A 75 1.80 -17.97 -10.63
N VAL A 76 0.72 -18.18 -11.38
CA VAL A 76 -0.65 -17.84 -10.97
C VAL A 76 -1.05 -18.46 -9.63
N MET A 77 -0.73 -19.74 -9.40
CA MET A 77 -1.04 -20.39 -8.11
C MET A 77 -0.26 -19.80 -6.96
N GLY A 78 1.00 -19.39 -7.18
CA GLY A 78 1.77 -18.65 -6.19
C GLY A 78 1.15 -17.31 -5.85
N ALA A 79 0.65 -16.59 -6.85
CA ALA A 79 -0.06 -15.33 -6.66
C ALA A 79 -1.31 -15.49 -5.79
N LEU A 80 -2.15 -16.47 -6.10
CA LEU A 80 -3.38 -16.75 -5.34
C LEU A 80 -3.09 -17.12 -3.88
N VAL A 81 -2.12 -18.00 -3.67
CA VAL A 81 -1.76 -18.46 -2.32
C VAL A 81 -1.16 -17.32 -1.49
N SER A 82 -0.32 -16.48 -2.10
CA SER A 82 0.25 -15.30 -1.44
C SER A 82 -0.82 -14.24 -1.12
N LEU A 83 -1.77 -14.05 -2.03
CA LEU A 83 -2.92 -13.17 -1.85
C LEU A 83 -3.76 -13.60 -0.63
N ILE A 84 -4.10 -14.90 -0.56
CA ILE A 84 -4.86 -15.47 0.58
C ILE A 84 -4.07 -15.28 1.88
N GLY A 85 -2.78 -15.61 1.88
CA GLY A 85 -1.92 -15.42 3.05
C GLY A 85 -1.85 -13.98 3.53
N ALA A 86 -1.79 -13.02 2.60
CA ALA A 86 -1.74 -11.60 2.92
C ALA A 86 -3.09 -11.02 3.40
N PHE A 87 -4.20 -11.54 2.88
CA PHE A 87 -5.55 -11.05 3.18
C PHE A 87 -6.14 -11.63 4.47
N LEU A 88 -5.77 -12.86 4.84
CA LEU A 88 -6.30 -13.55 6.02
C LEU A 88 -6.08 -12.80 7.35
N PRO A 89 -4.90 -12.26 7.68
CA PRO A 89 -4.67 -11.59 8.97
C PRO A 89 -5.64 -10.43 9.22
N PRO A 90 -5.76 -9.41 8.34
CA PRO A 90 -6.69 -8.32 8.57
C PRO A 90 -8.15 -8.79 8.63
N LEU A 91 -8.53 -9.79 7.85
CA LEU A 91 -9.88 -10.35 7.89
C LEU A 91 -10.17 -11.03 9.23
N LEU A 92 -9.23 -11.82 9.76
CA LEU A 92 -9.37 -12.46 11.07
C LEU A 92 -9.47 -11.43 12.20
N VAL A 93 -8.61 -10.40 12.18
CA VAL A 93 -8.65 -9.34 13.20
C VAL A 93 -10.00 -8.62 13.18
N ILE A 94 -10.50 -8.23 12.01
CA ILE A 94 -11.79 -7.55 11.89
C ILE A 94 -12.93 -8.47 12.33
N SER A 95 -12.89 -9.76 11.97
CA SER A 95 -13.91 -10.74 12.37
C SER A 95 -13.96 -10.92 13.89
N VAL A 96 -12.80 -11.02 14.54
CA VAL A 96 -12.74 -11.10 16.01
C VAL A 96 -13.28 -9.83 16.67
N VAL A 97 -12.85 -8.65 16.18
CA VAL A 97 -13.34 -7.37 16.69
C VAL A 97 -14.86 -7.25 16.52
N TYR A 98 -15.40 -7.73 15.40
CA TYR A 98 -16.85 -7.70 15.14
C TYR A 98 -17.65 -8.56 16.15
N VAL A 99 -17.19 -9.78 16.44
CA VAL A 99 -17.86 -10.68 17.41
C VAL A 99 -17.90 -10.07 18.81
N PHE A 100 -16.86 -9.35 19.21
CA PHE A 100 -16.79 -8.71 20.52
C PHE A 100 -17.24 -7.23 20.52
N TYR A 101 -17.81 -6.76 19.41
CA TYR A 101 -18.10 -5.34 19.21
C TYR A 101 -18.99 -4.72 20.29
N GLU A 102 -20.04 -5.42 20.71
CA GLU A 102 -20.94 -4.96 21.79
C GLU A 102 -20.22 -4.81 23.14
N LEU A 103 -19.32 -5.74 23.46
CA LEU A 103 -18.50 -5.66 24.68
C LEU A 103 -17.51 -4.48 24.61
N PHE A 104 -16.99 -4.17 23.41
CA PHE A 104 -16.10 -3.05 23.20
C PHE A 104 -16.81 -1.69 23.29
N GLN A 105 -18.06 -1.59 22.84
CA GLN A 105 -18.82 -0.35 22.90
C GLN A 105 -19.18 0.10 24.31
N THR A 106 -19.41 -0.83 25.22
CA THR A 106 -19.89 -0.54 26.57
C THR A 106 -18.79 -0.34 27.60
N ASN A 107 -17.58 -0.81 27.31
CA ASN A 107 -16.45 -0.76 28.23
C ASN A 107 -15.63 0.53 28.08
N LEU A 108 -15.63 1.39 29.09
CA LEU A 108 -14.95 2.69 29.11
C LEU A 108 -13.43 2.58 28.87
N LEU A 109 -12.81 1.54 29.41
CA LEU A 109 -11.37 1.29 29.27
C LEU A 109 -11.01 0.96 27.83
N ILE A 110 -11.82 0.13 27.18
CA ILE A 110 -11.63 -0.23 25.77
C ILE A 110 -11.83 1.00 24.86
N GLN A 111 -12.85 1.83 25.13
CA GLN A 111 -13.07 3.08 24.41
C GLN A 111 -11.86 4.02 24.53
N SER A 112 -11.25 4.11 25.70
CA SER A 112 -10.06 4.94 25.92
C SER A 112 -8.85 4.41 25.12
N ILE A 113 -8.65 3.09 25.08
CA ILE A 113 -7.61 2.46 24.27
C ILE A 113 -7.85 2.72 22.78
N LEU A 114 -9.07 2.50 22.29
CA LEU A 114 -9.43 2.75 20.89
C LEU A 114 -9.26 4.23 20.50
N SER A 115 -9.55 5.14 21.41
CA SER A 115 -9.32 6.58 21.20
C SER A 115 -7.82 6.90 21.05
N GLY A 116 -6.97 6.32 21.90
CA GLY A 116 -5.52 6.42 21.77
C GLY A 116 -5.00 5.84 20.44
N MET A 117 -5.54 4.69 20.02
CA MET A 117 -5.20 4.07 18.72
C MET A 117 -5.61 4.95 17.54
N ARG A 118 -6.77 5.62 17.59
CA ARG A 118 -7.18 6.58 16.57
C ARG A 118 -6.18 7.74 16.43
N GLY A 119 -5.69 8.26 17.57
CA GLY A 119 -4.64 9.28 17.58
C GLY A 119 -3.35 8.80 16.92
N ALA A 120 -2.90 7.58 17.23
CA ALA A 120 -1.72 6.98 16.63
C ALA A 120 -1.87 6.78 15.11
N VAL A 121 -3.02 6.27 14.65
CA VAL A 121 -3.31 6.11 13.21
C VAL A 121 -3.33 7.48 12.51
N SER A 122 -3.93 8.51 13.11
CA SER A 122 -3.92 9.87 12.57
C SER A 122 -2.49 10.41 12.41
N ALA A 123 -1.63 10.19 13.40
CA ALA A 123 -0.21 10.58 13.33
C ALA A 123 0.54 9.87 12.19
N VAL A 124 0.31 8.57 12.01
CA VAL A 124 0.89 7.79 10.90
C VAL A 124 0.38 8.29 9.55
N MET A 125 -0.90 8.65 9.43
CA MET A 125 -1.44 9.23 8.19
C MET A 125 -0.80 10.57 7.86
N ILE A 126 -0.66 11.47 8.85
CA ILE A 126 0.02 12.76 8.67
C ILE A 126 1.48 12.55 8.28
N TYR A 127 2.19 11.65 8.94
CA TYR A 127 3.58 11.33 8.61
C TYR A 127 3.73 10.79 7.19
N SER A 128 2.83 9.90 6.77
CA SER A 128 2.80 9.34 5.41
C SER A 128 2.52 10.41 4.36
N ALA A 129 1.53 11.28 4.61
CA ALA A 129 1.22 12.42 3.74
C ALA A 129 2.42 13.37 3.61
N PHE A 130 3.12 13.63 4.71
CA PHE A 130 4.31 14.48 4.70
C PHE A 130 5.48 13.86 3.91
N ASN A 131 5.68 12.56 4.00
CA ASN A 131 6.69 11.86 3.21
C ASN A 131 6.36 11.85 1.72
N MET A 132 5.08 11.64 1.36
CA MET A 132 4.62 11.73 -0.02
C MET A 132 4.80 13.16 -0.56
N PHE A 133 4.46 14.18 0.23
CA PHE A 133 4.70 15.58 -0.11
C PHE A 133 6.19 15.87 -0.39
N LYS A 134 7.09 15.41 0.48
CA LYS A 134 8.54 15.55 0.25
C LYS A 134 9.01 14.87 -1.04
N SER A 135 8.44 13.72 -1.37
CA SER A 135 8.76 13.01 -2.61
C SER A 135 8.32 13.80 -3.85
N LEU A 136 7.12 14.38 -3.81
CA LEU A 136 6.59 15.21 -4.90
C LEU A 136 7.44 16.46 -5.16
N LEU A 137 8.05 17.04 -4.13
CA LEU A 137 8.93 18.23 -4.28
C LEU A 137 10.23 17.94 -5.03
N LYS A 138 10.61 16.68 -5.20
CA LYS A 138 11.81 16.28 -5.95
C LYS A 138 11.60 16.21 -7.46
N THR A 139 10.36 16.01 -7.90
CA THR A 139 9.98 15.90 -9.31
C THR A 139 9.19 17.15 -9.67
N ASN A 140 9.05 17.67 -10.78
CA ASN A 140 8.25 18.81 -11.27
C ASN A 140 7.42 19.58 -10.21
N ARG A 141 8.09 20.37 -9.36
CA ARG A 141 7.53 21.01 -8.15
C ARG A 141 6.25 21.79 -8.39
N VAL A 142 6.26 22.63 -9.45
CA VAL A 142 5.14 23.56 -9.72
C VAL A 142 3.88 22.80 -10.11
N PHE A 143 3.97 21.90 -11.08
CA PHE A 143 2.83 21.10 -11.55
C PHE A 143 2.24 20.24 -10.43
N SER A 144 3.09 19.52 -9.70
CA SER A 144 2.65 18.63 -8.61
C SER A 144 2.00 19.39 -7.46
N LEU A 145 2.55 20.55 -7.08
CA LEU A 145 1.96 21.41 -6.06
C LEU A 145 0.62 21.98 -6.49
N THR A 146 0.52 22.48 -7.72
CA THR A 146 -0.75 23.03 -8.24
C THR A 146 -1.83 21.96 -8.28
N LEU A 147 -1.51 20.76 -8.80
CA LEU A 147 -2.46 19.65 -8.85
C LEU A 147 -2.91 19.22 -7.45
N MET A 148 -1.98 19.15 -6.50
CA MET A 148 -2.28 18.77 -5.11
C MET A 148 -3.19 19.80 -4.43
N ILE A 149 -2.89 21.10 -4.58
CA ILE A 149 -3.71 22.18 -4.00
C ILE A 149 -5.11 22.17 -4.62
N LEU A 150 -5.22 22.05 -5.93
CA LEU A 150 -6.51 21.97 -6.63
C LEU A 150 -7.32 20.75 -6.17
N ALA A 151 -6.71 19.57 -6.11
CA ALA A 151 -7.37 18.36 -5.65
C ALA A 151 -7.86 18.49 -4.20
N PHE A 152 -7.04 19.11 -3.32
CA PHE A 152 -7.42 19.37 -1.94
C PHE A 152 -8.59 20.35 -1.83
N LEU A 153 -8.54 21.47 -2.56
CA LEU A 153 -9.63 22.46 -2.57
C LEU A 153 -10.94 21.87 -3.10
N ILE A 154 -10.88 21.11 -4.21
CA ILE A 154 -12.07 20.44 -4.76
C ILE A 154 -12.62 19.46 -3.72
N GLY A 155 -11.79 18.62 -3.12
CA GLY A 155 -12.23 17.66 -2.10
C GLY A 155 -12.78 18.31 -0.83
N TRP A 156 -12.30 19.52 -0.47
CA TRP A 156 -12.77 20.26 0.70
C TRP A 156 -14.09 20.99 0.46
N PHE A 157 -14.20 21.66 -0.70
CA PHE A 157 -15.37 22.51 -1.01
C PHE A 157 -16.48 21.79 -1.73
N THR A 158 -16.27 20.58 -2.24
CA THR A 158 -17.28 19.81 -2.99
C THR A 158 -17.52 18.44 -2.36
N ASN A 159 -18.75 17.94 -2.51
CA ASN A 159 -19.10 16.58 -2.08
C ASN A 159 -18.76 15.52 -3.15
N ILE A 160 -17.79 15.80 -4.03
CA ILE A 160 -17.38 14.89 -5.10
C ILE A 160 -16.59 13.73 -4.46
N SER A 161 -16.91 12.51 -4.85
CA SER A 161 -16.17 11.33 -4.41
C SER A 161 -14.68 11.45 -4.76
N VAL A 162 -13.82 11.15 -3.80
CA VAL A 162 -12.35 11.16 -3.96
C VAL A 162 -11.90 10.34 -5.17
N GLY A 163 -12.63 9.27 -5.53
CA GLY A 163 -12.35 8.44 -6.71
C GLY A 163 -12.40 9.24 -8.02
N TYR A 164 -13.38 10.13 -8.17
CA TYR A 164 -13.46 11.00 -9.36
C TYR A 164 -12.33 12.02 -9.41
N ILE A 165 -11.96 12.60 -8.26
CA ILE A 165 -10.83 13.53 -8.15
C ILE A 165 -9.52 12.83 -8.57
N MET A 166 -9.32 11.58 -8.11
CA MET A 166 -8.14 10.78 -8.48
C MET A 166 -8.12 10.44 -9.98
N LEU A 167 -9.26 10.05 -10.57
CA LEU A 167 -9.35 9.76 -12.00
C LEU A 167 -9.01 10.99 -12.85
N VAL A 168 -9.59 12.14 -12.53
CA VAL A 168 -9.35 13.39 -13.26
C VAL A 168 -7.88 13.81 -13.10
N ALA A 169 -7.33 13.78 -11.88
CA ALA A 169 -5.94 14.09 -11.64
C ALA A 169 -4.98 13.14 -12.37
N GLY A 170 -5.33 11.85 -12.45
CA GLY A 170 -4.58 10.85 -13.21
C GLY A 170 -4.57 11.14 -14.72
N ILE A 171 -5.72 11.49 -15.28
CA ILE A 171 -5.85 11.86 -16.71
C ILE A 171 -5.03 13.14 -17.00
N ILE A 172 -5.14 14.18 -16.16
CA ILE A 172 -4.37 15.41 -16.31
C ILE A 172 -2.86 15.12 -16.23
N GLY A 173 -2.43 14.29 -15.29
CA GLY A 173 -1.03 13.86 -15.17
C GLY A 173 -0.54 13.10 -16.39
N PHE A 174 -1.34 12.16 -16.89
CA PHE A 174 -1.01 11.39 -18.10
C PHE A 174 -0.86 12.28 -19.33
N LEU A 175 -1.79 13.20 -19.55
CA LEU A 175 -1.72 14.16 -20.67
C LEU A 175 -0.52 15.10 -20.53
N TYR A 176 -0.27 15.62 -19.34
CA TYR A 176 0.83 16.54 -19.10
C TYR A 176 2.20 15.88 -19.32
N PHE A 177 2.44 14.72 -18.76
CA PHE A 177 3.71 14.01 -18.93
C PHE A 177 3.85 13.36 -20.31
N GLY A 178 2.76 12.87 -20.91
CA GLY A 178 2.77 12.34 -22.27
C GLY A 178 3.06 13.41 -23.32
N TYR A 179 2.56 14.63 -23.14
CA TYR A 179 2.78 15.73 -24.07
C TYR A 179 4.19 16.33 -23.90
N ILE A 180 4.66 16.56 -22.69
CA ILE A 180 5.98 17.18 -22.43
C ILE A 180 7.12 16.23 -22.77
N ARG A 181 6.98 14.93 -22.53
CA ARG A 181 8.01 13.94 -22.87
C ARG A 181 8.32 13.92 -24.36
N ASN A 182 7.32 14.10 -25.21
CA ASN A 182 7.51 14.18 -26.67
C ASN A 182 8.20 15.46 -27.13
N TRP A 183 8.29 16.52 -26.31
CA TRP A 183 8.95 17.77 -26.64
C TRP A 183 10.39 17.87 -26.13
N VAL A 184 10.78 17.01 -25.21
CA VAL A 184 12.15 17.01 -24.63
C VAL A 184 13.07 16.02 -25.34
N GLU A 185 12.51 15.09 -26.12
CA GLU A 185 13.26 14.12 -26.95
C GLU A 185 13.44 14.59 -28.43
N LEU A 186 13.02 15.82 -28.80
CA LEU A 186 13.34 16.53 -30.05
C LEU A 186 14.32 17.66 -29.78
#